data_a50ce3ebdcc2edf0615c033bf2361744
#
_entry.id   a50ce3ebdcc2edf0615c033bf2361744
#
_cell.length_a   1.000
_cell.length_b   1.000
_cell.length_c   1.000
_cell.angle_alpha   90.00
_cell.angle_beta   90.00
_cell.angle_gamma   90.00
#
_symmetry.space_group_name_H-M   'P 1'
#
loop_
_entity.id
_entity.type
_entity.pdbx_description
1 polymer ?
#
loop_
_entity_poly.entity_id
_entity_poly.type
_entity_poly.pdbx_seq_one_letter_code
_entity_poly.pdbx_strand_id
1 'polypeptide(L)'
;MIRLLLTVCFINILFSVFLFIKPSEIKEDFIFEINRGDSYLKIIEKLENINITIPSFVTFILHYTSLDKNITYGDYLIRKHENLISVLTKLISSDIHYRKYRIPEGSTISSILDRSNVPVSLKINGIKFDKTNIHALEGRFHPNTYYYSSVEDSEDVFLEAILTQDSLLEKYWNSRTPYVSLQEPQELLVLASLLEKEACPNEHKKVAGVIYNRLRLNMPLQIDSSVIYGIEDFDGDIKKHHLRNNTPFNTYTNKGLPPMPISNPSESAIRAASDPDIHSFLYFVAKDRCDHHFSETYDEHKEAIKKYQ
;
A
#
# COMPACT_ATOMS: atom_id res chain seq x y z
N MET A 1 9.75 16.44 66.42
CA MET A 1 10.17 16.99 65.12
C MET A 1 10.39 15.88 64.05
N ILE A 2 11.32 14.92 64.28
CA ILE A 2 11.60 13.83 63.32
C ILE A 2 10.38 12.99 62.94
N ARG A 3 9.54 12.58 63.93
CA ARG A 3 8.33 11.79 63.65
C ARG A 3 7.34 12.56 62.76
N LEU A 4 7.15 13.86 62.96
CA LEU A 4 6.29 14.70 62.14
C LEU A 4 6.81 14.81 60.73
N LEU A 5 8.12 14.97 60.56
CA LEU A 5 8.78 15.01 59.23
C LEU A 5 8.60 13.69 58.47
N LEU A 6 8.82 12.55 59.13
CA LEU A 6 8.61 11.22 58.57
C LEU A 6 7.14 10.99 58.17
N THR A 7 6.18 11.45 58.97
CA THR A 7 4.76 11.34 58.64
C THR A 7 4.41 12.19 57.41
N VAL A 8 4.91 13.41 57.32
CA VAL A 8 4.70 14.29 56.16
C VAL A 8 5.33 13.68 54.90
N CYS A 9 6.57 13.16 55.00
CA CYS A 9 7.19 12.45 53.84
C CYS A 9 6.38 11.24 53.45
N PHE A 10 5.90 10.42 54.36
CA PHE A 10 5.09 9.24 54.07
C PHE A 10 3.77 9.61 53.38
N ILE A 11 3.07 10.66 53.86
CA ILE A 11 1.85 11.16 53.24
C ILE A 11 2.12 11.66 51.82
N ASN A 12 3.22 12.38 51.58
CA ASN A 12 3.60 12.85 50.26
C ASN A 12 3.92 11.68 49.29
N ILE A 13 4.58 10.63 49.78
CA ILE A 13 4.82 9.41 48.99
C ILE A 13 3.52 8.72 48.62
N LEU A 14 2.62 8.53 49.59
CA LEU A 14 1.30 7.93 49.34
C LEU A 14 0.47 8.75 48.35
N PHE A 15 0.47 10.08 48.50
CA PHE A 15 -0.23 10.98 47.58
C PHE A 15 0.38 10.90 46.17
N SER A 16 1.70 10.84 46.04
CA SER A 16 2.38 10.67 44.78
C SER A 16 2.01 9.33 44.11
N VAL A 17 2.06 8.23 44.88
CA VAL A 17 1.64 6.90 44.38
C VAL A 17 0.17 6.92 43.94
N PHE A 18 -0.70 7.60 44.67
CA PHE A 18 -2.11 7.76 44.31
C PHE A 18 -2.27 8.49 42.99
N LEU A 19 -1.52 9.58 42.72
CA LEU A 19 -1.55 10.33 41.46
C LEU A 19 -1.12 9.45 40.26
N PHE A 20 -0.19 8.53 40.46
CA PHE A 20 0.27 7.61 39.42
C PHE A 20 -0.77 6.54 39.03
N ILE A 21 -1.54 6.06 40.03
CA ILE A 21 -2.47 4.94 39.84
C ILE A 21 -3.88 5.44 39.51
N LYS A 22 -4.20 6.70 39.90
CA LYS A 22 -5.50 7.30 39.60
C LYS A 22 -5.82 7.21 38.12
N PRO A 23 -7.00 6.67 37.72
CA PRO A 23 -7.44 6.72 36.33
C PRO A 23 -7.48 8.17 35.83
N SER A 24 -7.05 8.36 34.58
CA SER A 24 -7.18 9.67 33.95
C SER A 24 -8.62 10.04 33.65
N GLU A 25 -8.87 11.30 33.36
CA GLU A 25 -10.19 11.81 32.97
C GLU A 25 -10.52 11.57 31.48
N ILE A 26 -9.68 10.80 30.79
CA ILE A 26 -9.85 10.44 29.38
C ILE A 26 -11.10 9.58 29.24
N LYS A 27 -12.04 10.04 28.42
CA LYS A 27 -13.37 9.42 28.24
C LYS A 27 -13.43 8.40 27.11
N GLU A 28 -12.53 8.51 26.14
CA GLU A 28 -12.49 7.68 24.93
C GLU A 28 -11.04 7.34 24.58
N ASP A 29 -10.83 6.23 23.88
CA ASP A 29 -9.53 5.88 23.31
C ASP A 29 -9.15 6.89 22.23
N PHE A 30 -7.91 7.35 22.20
CA PHE A 30 -7.42 8.26 21.17
C PHE A 30 -5.94 8.04 20.86
N ILE A 31 -5.50 8.55 19.72
CA ILE A 31 -4.11 8.51 19.31
C ILE A 31 -3.41 9.78 19.79
N PHE A 32 -2.38 9.59 20.62
CA PHE A 32 -1.48 10.64 21.05
C PHE A 32 -0.26 10.67 20.12
N GLU A 33 -0.09 11.76 19.39
CA GLU A 33 0.93 11.90 18.36
C GLU A 33 2.16 12.63 18.90
N ILE A 34 3.33 11.99 18.79
CA ILE A 34 4.64 12.60 19.02
C ILE A 34 5.32 12.79 17.67
N ASN A 35 5.52 14.03 17.26
CA ASN A 35 6.08 14.37 15.96
C ASN A 35 7.61 14.28 15.98
N ARG A 36 8.24 14.10 14.83
CA ARG A 36 9.69 14.16 14.69
C ARG A 36 10.23 15.51 15.19
N GLY A 37 11.20 15.47 16.11
CA GLY A 37 11.82 16.67 16.68
C GLY A 37 11.03 17.31 17.85
N ASP A 38 9.94 16.72 18.32
CA ASP A 38 9.31 17.16 19.55
C ASP A 38 10.29 17.00 20.72
N SER A 39 10.54 18.08 21.42
CA SER A 39 11.35 18.05 22.63
C SER A 39 10.57 17.38 23.77
N TYR A 40 11.28 16.84 24.75
CA TYR A 40 10.65 16.25 25.93
C TYR A 40 9.67 17.20 26.63
N LEU A 41 10.01 18.48 26.73
CA LEU A 41 9.13 19.49 27.32
C LEU A 41 7.84 19.67 26.51
N LYS A 42 7.94 19.63 25.19
CA LYS A 42 6.77 19.72 24.31
C LYS A 42 5.87 18.48 24.42
N ILE A 43 6.46 17.29 24.64
CA ILE A 43 5.70 16.06 24.87
C ILE A 43 4.92 16.19 26.20
N ILE A 44 5.55 16.72 27.25
CA ILE A 44 4.85 16.98 28.53
C ILE A 44 3.69 17.96 28.33
N GLU A 45 3.93 19.08 27.65
CA GLU A 45 2.89 20.07 27.35
C GLU A 45 1.71 19.43 26.58
N LYS A 46 2.00 18.57 25.58
CA LYS A 46 0.96 17.82 24.86
C LYS A 46 0.15 16.91 25.80
N LEU A 47 0.81 16.22 26.76
CA LEU A 47 0.13 15.35 27.74
C LEU A 47 -0.74 16.16 28.69
N GLU A 48 -0.29 17.33 29.14
CA GLU A 48 -1.06 18.23 30.00
C GLU A 48 -2.31 18.76 29.29
N ASN A 49 -2.20 19.08 28.00
CA ASN A 49 -3.33 19.53 27.17
C ASN A 49 -4.45 18.48 27.05
N ILE A 50 -4.16 17.21 27.29
CA ILE A 50 -5.12 16.10 27.31
C ILE A 50 -5.48 15.67 28.75
N ASN A 51 -5.23 16.53 29.74
CA ASN A 51 -5.50 16.30 31.17
C ASN A 51 -4.69 15.15 31.79
N ILE A 52 -3.50 14.85 31.26
CA ILE A 52 -2.50 13.97 31.89
C ILE A 52 -1.40 14.84 32.46
N THR A 53 -1.52 15.17 33.75
CA THR A 53 -0.50 15.97 34.44
C THR A 53 0.64 15.10 34.92
N ILE A 54 1.88 15.43 34.55
CA ILE A 54 3.09 14.77 35.01
C ILE A 54 3.68 15.58 36.18
N PRO A 55 3.77 15.03 37.39
CA PRO A 55 4.40 15.72 38.51
C PRO A 55 5.85 16.10 38.22
N SER A 56 6.26 17.31 38.58
CA SER A 56 7.62 17.84 38.26
C SER A 56 8.77 16.94 38.73
N PHE A 57 8.61 16.22 39.85
CA PHE A 57 9.63 15.28 40.31
C PHE A 57 9.77 14.07 39.38
N VAL A 58 8.71 13.65 38.70
CA VAL A 58 8.73 12.56 37.70
C VAL A 58 9.49 13.02 36.47
N THR A 59 9.19 14.22 36.02
CA THR A 59 9.92 14.89 34.93
C THR A 59 11.42 14.92 35.21
N PHE A 60 11.78 15.31 36.47
CA PHE A 60 13.16 15.33 36.91
C PHE A 60 13.77 13.92 36.93
N ILE A 61 13.11 12.91 37.46
CA ILE A 61 13.61 11.53 37.47
C ILE A 61 13.84 11.00 36.06
N LEU A 62 12.87 11.16 35.15
CA LEU A 62 12.98 10.70 33.76
C LEU A 62 14.19 11.34 33.07
N HIS A 63 14.39 12.64 33.29
CA HIS A 63 15.54 13.35 32.72
C HIS A 63 16.86 12.90 33.34
N TYR A 64 16.92 12.80 34.69
CA TYR A 64 18.12 12.36 35.41
C TYR A 64 18.56 10.95 35.06
N THR A 65 17.61 10.04 34.84
CA THR A 65 17.85 8.66 34.42
C THR A 65 18.04 8.50 32.92
N SER A 66 17.89 9.59 32.15
CA SER A 66 17.90 9.59 30.66
C SER A 66 16.82 8.70 30.05
N LEU A 67 15.76 8.33 30.76
CA LEU A 67 14.64 7.56 30.23
C LEU A 67 13.79 8.39 29.25
N ASP A 68 13.83 9.72 29.35
CA ASP A 68 13.25 10.64 28.38
C ASP A 68 13.79 10.45 26.97
N LYS A 69 15.03 9.98 26.82
CA LYS A 69 15.67 9.71 25.53
C LYS A 69 15.13 8.45 24.84
N ASN A 70 14.45 7.58 25.57
CA ASN A 70 13.82 6.39 25.01
C ASN A 70 12.46 6.69 24.36
N ILE A 71 11.89 7.87 24.63
CA ILE A 71 10.64 8.28 24.02
C ILE A 71 10.88 8.59 22.54
N THR A 72 10.28 7.81 21.66
CA THR A 72 10.42 7.97 20.22
C THR A 72 9.22 8.71 19.64
N TYR A 73 9.41 9.32 18.46
CA TYR A 73 8.27 9.86 17.71
C TYR A 73 7.37 8.73 17.23
N GLY A 74 6.10 9.04 17.01
CA GLY A 74 5.09 8.09 16.55
C GLY A 74 3.74 8.28 17.23
N ASP A 75 2.82 7.42 16.87
CA ASP A 75 1.47 7.37 17.40
C ASP A 75 1.41 6.43 18.61
N TYR A 76 0.79 6.88 19.68
CA TYR A 76 0.58 6.08 20.88
C TYR A 76 -0.92 5.96 21.19
N LEU A 77 -1.43 4.73 21.27
CA LEU A 77 -2.81 4.52 21.65
C LEU A 77 -2.97 4.69 23.16
N ILE A 78 -3.61 5.80 23.58
CA ILE A 78 -4.00 6.03 24.97
C ILE A 78 -5.45 5.60 25.13
N ARG A 79 -5.67 4.67 26.05
CA ARG A 79 -6.99 4.10 26.30
C ARG A 79 -7.78 4.95 27.28
N LYS A 80 -9.09 4.82 27.21
CA LYS A 80 -10.03 5.38 28.19
C LYS A 80 -9.59 5.04 29.62
N HIS A 81 -9.57 6.07 30.49
CA HIS A 81 -9.20 5.96 31.92
C HIS A 81 -7.80 5.40 32.18
N GLU A 82 -6.92 5.40 31.21
CA GLU A 82 -5.54 4.93 31.38
C GLU A 82 -4.79 5.82 32.37
N ASN A 83 -4.06 5.22 33.32
CA ASN A 83 -3.33 5.96 34.33
C ASN A 83 -1.96 6.46 33.87
N LEU A 84 -1.38 7.39 34.61
CA LEU A 84 -0.09 8.02 34.25
C LEU A 84 1.05 6.99 34.11
N ILE A 85 1.12 5.97 35.00
CA ILE A 85 2.16 4.94 34.90
C ILE A 85 2.09 4.20 33.57
N SER A 86 0.90 3.76 33.18
CA SER A 86 0.69 3.04 31.92
C SER A 86 1.10 3.89 30.73
N VAL A 87 0.67 5.15 30.69
CA VAL A 87 1.04 6.09 29.62
C VAL A 87 2.56 6.27 29.54
N LEU A 88 3.22 6.58 30.67
CA LEU A 88 4.68 6.75 30.70
C LEU A 88 5.41 5.46 30.31
N THR A 89 4.93 4.31 30.74
CA THR A 89 5.53 3.02 30.37
C THR A 89 5.46 2.81 28.86
N LYS A 90 4.31 3.08 28.22
CA LYS A 90 4.20 3.00 26.75
C LYS A 90 5.18 3.93 26.05
N LEU A 91 5.26 5.20 26.50
CA LEU A 91 6.17 6.17 25.89
C LEU A 91 7.64 5.74 26.02
N ILE A 92 8.06 5.30 27.23
CA ILE A 92 9.46 4.90 27.50
C ILE A 92 9.81 3.58 26.82
N SER A 93 8.86 2.64 26.71
CA SER A 93 9.07 1.37 26.02
C SER A 93 8.90 1.46 24.50
N SER A 94 8.56 2.64 23.96
CA SER A 94 8.25 2.85 22.55
C SER A 94 7.15 1.90 22.03
N ASP A 95 6.09 1.69 22.86
CA ASP A 95 4.92 0.90 22.46
C ASP A 95 4.05 1.69 21.46
N ILE A 96 4.58 1.78 20.24
CA ILE A 96 4.02 2.58 19.16
C ILE A 96 2.79 1.86 18.58
N HIS A 97 1.72 2.62 18.38
CA HIS A 97 0.55 2.16 17.65
C HIS A 97 0.75 2.33 16.14
N TYR A 98 1.00 1.21 15.45
CA TYR A 98 1.16 1.24 14.00
C TYR A 98 -0.20 1.33 13.31
N ARG A 99 -0.33 2.32 12.45
CA ARG A 99 -1.40 2.38 11.44
C ARG A 99 -1.06 1.45 10.30
N LYS A 100 -2.06 0.89 9.64
CA LYS A 100 -1.85 0.04 8.46
C LYS A 100 -2.48 0.66 7.22
N TYR A 101 -1.77 0.58 6.12
CA TYR A 101 -2.28 0.93 4.80
C TYR A 101 -2.15 -0.26 3.87
N ARG A 102 -3.26 -0.68 3.25
CA ARG A 102 -3.26 -1.80 2.31
C ARG A 102 -3.35 -1.29 0.89
N ILE A 103 -2.39 -1.66 0.06
CA ILE A 103 -2.40 -1.52 -1.40
C ILE A 103 -2.86 -2.86 -1.97
N PRO A 104 -4.09 -2.98 -2.48
CA PRO A 104 -4.58 -4.21 -3.06
C PRO A 104 -3.91 -4.51 -4.41
N GLU A 105 -3.76 -5.80 -4.73
CA GLU A 105 -3.37 -6.26 -6.06
C GLU A 105 -4.38 -5.75 -7.10
N GLY A 106 -3.91 -5.38 -8.28
CA GLY A 106 -4.76 -4.86 -9.36
C GLY A 106 -5.42 -3.49 -9.09
N SER A 107 -5.07 -2.81 -7.98
CA SER A 107 -5.55 -1.44 -7.71
C SER A 107 -4.91 -0.44 -8.66
N THR A 108 -5.66 0.60 -9.04
CA THR A 108 -5.12 1.76 -9.76
C THR A 108 -4.61 2.82 -8.79
N ILE A 109 -3.74 3.71 -9.27
CA ILE A 109 -3.25 4.81 -8.44
C ILE A 109 -4.38 5.71 -7.94
N SER A 110 -5.39 5.98 -8.77
CA SER A 110 -6.58 6.74 -8.36
C SER A 110 -7.29 6.06 -7.19
N SER A 111 -7.50 4.73 -7.27
CA SER A 111 -8.17 3.98 -6.20
C SER A 111 -7.35 3.92 -4.89
N ILE A 112 -6.03 4.01 -4.99
CA ILE A 112 -5.12 4.08 -3.84
C ILE A 112 -5.25 5.45 -3.17
N LEU A 113 -5.23 6.54 -3.96
CA LEU A 113 -5.32 7.89 -3.44
C LEU A 113 -6.67 8.22 -2.83
N ASP A 114 -7.76 7.76 -3.42
CA ASP A 114 -9.12 7.97 -2.91
C ASP A 114 -9.33 7.31 -1.53
N ARG A 115 -8.59 6.25 -1.23
CA ARG A 115 -8.64 5.53 0.05
C ARG A 115 -7.66 6.07 1.08
N SER A 116 -6.71 6.88 0.65
CA SER A 116 -5.69 7.45 1.53
C SER A 116 -6.12 8.82 2.02
N ASN A 117 -6.13 9.03 3.33
CA ASN A 117 -6.16 10.38 3.92
C ASN A 117 -4.79 11.06 3.82
N VAL A 118 -3.88 10.52 3.00
CA VAL A 118 -2.52 11.01 2.84
C VAL A 118 -2.52 12.14 1.81
N PRO A 119 -1.89 13.27 2.11
CA PRO A 119 -1.70 14.34 1.13
C PRO A 119 -0.96 13.81 -0.10
N VAL A 120 -1.55 13.99 -1.29
CA VAL A 120 -0.96 13.52 -2.54
C VAL A 120 0.17 14.46 -2.95
N SER A 121 1.32 14.32 -2.32
CA SER A 121 2.56 15.00 -2.69
C SER A 121 3.71 14.07 -2.36
N LEU A 122 4.08 13.21 -3.31
CA LEU A 122 5.22 12.30 -3.18
C LEU A 122 6.46 12.94 -3.82
N LYS A 123 7.60 12.85 -3.14
CA LYS A 123 8.89 13.27 -3.69
C LYS A 123 9.79 12.05 -3.89
N ILE A 124 10.00 11.67 -5.15
CA ILE A 124 10.81 10.51 -5.53
C ILE A 124 11.99 11.00 -6.36
N ASN A 125 13.21 10.70 -5.93
CA ASN A 125 14.44 11.12 -6.62
C ASN A 125 14.48 12.61 -6.97
N GLY A 126 13.93 13.46 -6.08
CA GLY A 126 13.87 14.91 -6.30
C GLY A 126 12.70 15.40 -7.15
N ILE A 127 11.96 14.51 -7.79
CA ILE A 127 10.77 14.83 -8.59
C ILE A 127 9.55 14.83 -7.66
N LYS A 128 8.78 15.92 -7.72
CA LYS A 128 7.52 16.02 -6.99
C LYS A 128 6.39 15.47 -7.83
N PHE A 129 5.66 14.49 -7.29
CA PHE A 129 4.43 13.97 -7.85
C PHE A 129 3.25 14.53 -7.08
N ASP A 130 2.28 15.04 -7.80
CA ASP A 130 1.03 15.57 -7.27
C ASP A 130 -0.17 15.09 -8.13
N LYS A 131 -1.36 15.56 -7.86
CA LYS A 131 -2.58 15.12 -8.57
C LYS A 131 -2.51 15.24 -10.09
N THR A 132 -1.61 16.09 -10.63
CA THR A 132 -1.52 16.34 -12.08
C THR A 132 -0.63 15.35 -12.81
N ASN A 133 0.38 14.78 -12.14
CA ASN A 133 1.38 13.88 -12.75
C ASN A 133 1.51 12.51 -12.05
N ILE A 134 0.74 12.26 -10.99
CA ILE A 134 0.83 11.03 -10.20
C ILE A 134 0.53 9.76 -11.02
N HIS A 135 -0.28 9.88 -12.09
CA HIS A 135 -0.60 8.78 -12.98
C HIS A 135 0.64 8.20 -13.70
N ALA A 136 1.74 8.97 -13.78
CA ALA A 136 3.02 8.45 -14.28
C ALA A 136 3.62 7.36 -13.37
N LEU A 137 3.10 7.18 -12.16
CA LEU A 137 3.48 6.13 -11.22
C LEU A 137 2.56 4.89 -11.29
N GLU A 138 1.62 4.83 -12.25
CA GLU A 138 0.73 3.67 -12.39
C GLU A 138 1.53 2.37 -12.56
N GLY A 139 1.13 1.34 -11.82
CA GLY A 139 1.82 0.05 -11.79
C GLY A 139 3.05 -0.03 -10.88
N ARG A 140 3.52 1.09 -10.33
CA ARG A 140 4.77 1.15 -9.54
C ARG A 140 4.58 0.99 -8.03
N PHE A 141 3.37 0.85 -7.53
CA PHE A 141 3.13 0.59 -6.12
C PHE A 141 3.02 -0.91 -5.87
N HIS A 142 3.98 -1.48 -5.17
CA HIS A 142 3.93 -2.91 -4.81
C HIS A 142 2.71 -3.20 -3.93
N PRO A 143 1.81 -4.12 -4.34
CA PRO A 143 0.66 -4.51 -3.53
C PRO A 143 1.12 -5.23 -2.25
N ASN A 144 0.80 -4.65 -1.11
CA ASN A 144 1.11 -5.20 0.22
C ASN A 144 0.30 -4.48 1.30
N THR A 145 0.45 -4.94 2.54
CA THR A 145 0.02 -4.20 3.73
C THR A 145 1.24 -3.55 4.38
N TYR A 146 1.25 -2.24 4.40
CA TYR A 146 2.31 -1.41 4.97
C TYR A 146 1.92 -0.92 6.36
N TYR A 147 2.91 -0.68 7.20
CA TYR A 147 2.71 -0.16 8.55
C TYR A 147 3.52 1.11 8.73
N TYR A 148 2.93 2.13 9.35
CA TYR A 148 3.58 3.40 9.61
C TYR A 148 3.24 3.89 11.02
N SER A 149 4.17 4.63 11.61
CA SER A 149 4.13 5.01 13.03
C SER A 149 3.54 6.39 13.27
N SER A 150 3.43 7.22 12.23
CA SER A 150 2.88 8.58 12.32
C SER A 150 2.33 9.02 10.96
N VAL A 151 1.48 10.06 10.95
CA VAL A 151 0.98 10.63 9.68
C VAL A 151 2.13 11.17 8.83
N GLU A 152 3.19 11.69 9.46
CA GLU A 152 4.40 12.18 8.78
C GLU A 152 5.14 11.07 8.01
N ASP A 153 5.06 9.79 8.50
CA ASP A 153 5.70 8.64 7.86
C ASP A 153 4.86 8.03 6.73
N SER A 154 3.67 8.54 6.51
CA SER A 154 2.76 7.98 5.49
C SER A 154 3.32 8.10 4.06
N GLU A 155 4.14 9.12 3.78
CA GLU A 155 4.83 9.24 2.49
C GLU A 155 5.90 8.14 2.32
N ASP A 156 6.54 7.72 3.40
CA ASP A 156 7.57 6.67 3.40
C ASP A 156 6.97 5.31 2.95
N VAL A 157 5.70 5.04 3.28
CA VAL A 157 4.96 3.86 2.82
C VAL A 157 4.89 3.79 1.29
N PHE A 158 4.55 4.89 0.64
CA PHE A 158 4.47 4.92 -0.83
C PHE A 158 5.85 4.82 -1.46
N LEU A 159 6.86 5.43 -0.85
CA LEU A 159 8.24 5.31 -1.32
C LEU A 159 8.74 3.85 -1.20
N GLU A 160 8.47 3.19 -0.06
CA GLU A 160 8.78 1.77 0.14
C GLU A 160 8.09 0.88 -0.91
N ALA A 161 6.79 1.14 -1.18
CA ALA A 161 6.03 0.41 -2.18
C ALA A 161 6.64 0.54 -3.59
N ILE A 162 7.06 1.75 -3.96
CA ILE A 162 7.70 2.00 -5.26
C ILE A 162 9.08 1.33 -5.36
N LEU A 163 9.93 1.51 -4.34
CA LEU A 163 11.27 0.91 -4.33
C LEU A 163 11.20 -0.61 -4.39
N THR A 164 10.22 -1.20 -3.70
CA THR A 164 9.97 -2.65 -3.73
C THR A 164 9.56 -3.10 -5.13
N GLN A 165 8.61 -2.40 -5.76
CA GLN A 165 8.15 -2.75 -7.11
C GLN A 165 9.26 -2.59 -8.15
N ASP A 166 10.02 -1.50 -8.08
CA ASP A 166 11.15 -1.26 -8.99
C ASP A 166 12.22 -2.36 -8.83
N SER A 167 12.54 -2.78 -7.61
CA SER A 167 13.48 -3.88 -7.34
C SER A 167 12.99 -5.22 -7.89
N LEU A 168 11.70 -5.52 -7.73
CA LEU A 168 11.09 -6.73 -8.31
C LEU A 168 11.09 -6.69 -9.83
N LEU A 169 10.78 -5.55 -10.43
CA LEU A 169 10.81 -5.37 -11.87
C LEU A 169 12.24 -5.61 -12.42
N GLU A 170 13.24 -5.01 -11.80
CA GLU A 170 14.65 -5.21 -12.18
C GLU A 170 15.08 -6.67 -12.04
N LYS A 171 14.76 -7.32 -10.91
CA LYS A 171 15.03 -8.73 -10.66
C LYS A 171 14.48 -9.62 -11.75
N TYR A 172 13.21 -9.48 -12.10
CA TYR A 172 12.54 -10.33 -13.07
C TYR A 172 12.88 -9.97 -14.51
N TRP A 173 13.17 -8.71 -14.80
CA TRP A 173 13.70 -8.30 -16.09
C TRP A 173 15.06 -8.94 -16.39
N ASN A 174 15.96 -8.94 -15.41
CA ASN A 174 17.30 -9.50 -15.55
C ASN A 174 17.30 -11.05 -15.64
N SER A 175 16.29 -11.71 -15.07
CA SER A 175 16.13 -13.17 -15.08
C SER A 175 15.12 -13.69 -16.11
N ARG A 176 14.61 -12.81 -17.00
CA ARG A 176 13.58 -13.19 -17.97
C ARG A 176 14.06 -14.26 -18.94
N THR A 177 13.14 -15.12 -19.36
CA THR A 177 13.44 -16.16 -20.35
C THR A 177 13.67 -15.57 -21.75
N PRO A 178 14.44 -16.24 -22.62
CA PRO A 178 14.62 -15.80 -24.01
C PRO A 178 13.32 -15.71 -24.85
N TYR A 179 12.23 -16.29 -24.34
CA TYR A 179 10.92 -16.22 -24.96
C TYR A 179 10.27 -14.83 -24.86
N VAL A 180 10.70 -14.03 -23.89
CA VAL A 180 10.23 -12.66 -23.66
C VAL A 180 10.82 -11.73 -24.70
N SER A 181 9.98 -11.24 -25.62
CA SER A 181 10.38 -10.40 -26.76
C SER A 181 10.26 -8.89 -26.50
N LEU A 182 10.06 -8.51 -25.22
CA LEU A 182 9.95 -7.11 -24.79
C LEU A 182 11.33 -6.42 -24.85
N GLN A 183 11.32 -5.10 -25.10
CA GLN A 183 12.55 -4.32 -25.31
C GLN A 183 12.99 -3.59 -24.03
N GLU A 184 12.04 -3.22 -23.16
CA GLU A 184 12.28 -2.40 -21.98
C GLU A 184 11.59 -3.00 -20.72
N PRO A 185 12.17 -2.79 -19.53
CA PRO A 185 11.55 -3.25 -18.27
C PRO A 185 10.12 -2.73 -18.09
N GLN A 186 9.84 -1.51 -18.56
CA GLN A 186 8.52 -0.91 -18.45
C GLN A 186 7.45 -1.72 -19.20
N GLU A 187 7.77 -2.31 -20.34
CA GLU A 187 6.84 -3.17 -21.07
C GLU A 187 6.50 -4.44 -20.29
N LEU A 188 7.47 -4.96 -19.49
CA LEU A 188 7.20 -6.09 -18.60
C LEU A 188 6.18 -5.71 -17.51
N LEU A 189 6.30 -4.51 -16.95
CA LEU A 189 5.35 -3.99 -15.95
C LEU A 189 3.95 -3.78 -16.57
N VAL A 190 3.88 -3.26 -17.80
CA VAL A 190 2.63 -3.13 -18.56
C VAL A 190 1.97 -4.48 -18.72
N LEU A 191 2.71 -5.49 -19.24
CA LEU A 191 2.16 -6.83 -19.43
C LEU A 191 1.71 -7.45 -18.10
N ALA A 192 2.50 -7.31 -17.03
CA ALA A 192 2.12 -7.79 -15.71
C ALA A 192 0.82 -7.14 -15.20
N SER A 193 0.61 -5.84 -15.46
CA SER A 193 -0.61 -5.15 -15.07
C SER A 193 -1.86 -5.66 -15.81
N LEU A 194 -1.69 -6.13 -17.05
CA LEU A 194 -2.75 -6.81 -17.80
C LEU A 194 -3.06 -8.17 -17.18
N LEU A 195 -2.04 -8.98 -16.90
CA LEU A 195 -2.21 -10.30 -16.27
C LEU A 195 -2.97 -10.22 -14.94
N GLU A 196 -2.62 -9.23 -14.11
CA GLU A 196 -3.25 -9.01 -12.81
C GLU A 196 -4.75 -8.73 -12.92
N LYS A 197 -5.19 -8.13 -14.03
CA LYS A 197 -6.62 -7.82 -14.29
C LYS A 197 -7.37 -8.94 -14.97
N GLU A 198 -6.68 -9.83 -15.71
CA GLU A 198 -7.31 -10.84 -16.56
C GLU A 198 -7.42 -12.22 -15.91
N ALA A 199 -6.53 -12.56 -14.97
CA ALA A 199 -6.45 -13.92 -14.46
C ALA A 199 -6.10 -13.99 -12.98
N CYS A 200 -6.40 -15.13 -12.36
CA CYS A 200 -5.88 -15.46 -11.04
C CYS A 200 -4.40 -15.91 -11.13
N PRO A 201 -3.62 -15.83 -10.02
CA PRO A 201 -2.19 -16.10 -10.01
C PRO A 201 -1.75 -17.47 -10.59
N ASN A 202 -2.61 -18.50 -10.46
CA ASN A 202 -2.36 -19.85 -10.98
C ASN A 202 -2.35 -19.92 -12.52
N GLU A 203 -2.97 -18.96 -13.21
CA GLU A 203 -3.05 -18.92 -14.66
C GLU A 203 -2.23 -17.79 -15.31
N HIS A 204 -1.61 -16.91 -14.52
CA HIS A 204 -0.82 -15.79 -15.04
C HIS A 204 0.20 -16.21 -16.10
N LYS A 205 0.95 -17.30 -15.88
CA LYS A 205 1.95 -17.78 -16.86
C LYS A 205 1.31 -18.21 -18.17
N LYS A 206 0.17 -18.88 -18.11
CA LYS A 206 -0.53 -19.37 -19.30
C LYS A 206 -1.15 -18.22 -20.09
N VAL A 207 -1.78 -17.28 -19.41
CA VAL A 207 -2.32 -16.06 -20.05
C VAL A 207 -1.18 -15.20 -20.63
N ALA A 208 -0.03 -15.09 -19.93
CA ALA A 208 1.15 -14.43 -20.46
C ALA A 208 1.61 -15.05 -21.79
N GLY A 209 1.63 -16.39 -21.88
CA GLY A 209 1.93 -17.10 -23.13
C GLY A 209 1.00 -16.73 -24.28
N VAL A 210 -0.32 -16.58 -24.02
CA VAL A 210 -1.29 -16.11 -25.02
C VAL A 210 -0.95 -14.70 -25.48
N ILE A 211 -0.67 -13.77 -24.54
CA ILE A 211 -0.33 -12.39 -24.87
C ILE A 211 0.94 -12.34 -25.74
N TYR A 212 2.01 -13.06 -25.38
CA TYR A 212 3.24 -13.13 -26.18
C TYR A 212 3.00 -13.74 -27.56
N ASN A 213 2.15 -14.77 -27.67
CA ASN A 213 1.78 -15.35 -28.97
C ASN A 213 1.10 -14.32 -29.87
N ARG A 214 0.13 -13.56 -29.34
CA ARG A 214 -0.55 -12.48 -30.07
C ARG A 214 0.41 -11.36 -30.46
N LEU A 215 1.29 -10.92 -29.56
CA LEU A 215 2.31 -9.90 -29.88
C LEU A 215 3.21 -10.33 -31.05
N ARG A 216 3.71 -11.58 -31.02
CA ARG A 216 4.54 -12.12 -32.12
C ARG A 216 3.82 -12.21 -33.45
N LEU A 217 2.52 -12.49 -33.43
CA LEU A 217 1.69 -12.57 -34.64
C LEU A 217 1.13 -11.19 -35.05
N ASN A 218 1.51 -10.12 -34.35
CA ASN A 218 0.97 -8.78 -34.56
C ASN A 218 -0.57 -8.74 -34.51
N MET A 219 -1.17 -9.56 -33.62
CA MET A 219 -2.59 -9.60 -33.36
C MET A 219 -2.99 -8.55 -32.31
N PRO A 220 -4.18 -7.95 -32.40
CA PRO A 220 -4.73 -7.15 -31.29
C PRO A 220 -4.86 -7.98 -30.02
N LEU A 221 -4.54 -7.39 -28.86
CA LEU A 221 -4.62 -8.12 -27.59
C LEU A 221 -6.08 -8.34 -27.13
N GLN A 222 -6.99 -7.42 -27.45
CA GLN A 222 -8.44 -7.49 -27.16
C GLN A 222 -8.73 -7.77 -25.68
N ILE A 223 -8.12 -6.97 -24.84
CA ILE A 223 -8.20 -7.04 -23.37
C ILE A 223 -9.17 -5.97 -22.89
N ASP A 224 -10.30 -6.37 -22.31
CA ASP A 224 -11.35 -5.46 -21.86
C ASP A 224 -10.89 -4.53 -20.73
N SER A 225 -10.11 -5.03 -19.81
CA SER A 225 -9.60 -4.25 -18.69
C SER A 225 -8.73 -3.05 -19.12
N SER A 226 -8.01 -3.17 -20.23
CA SER A 226 -7.25 -2.06 -20.81
C SER A 226 -8.16 -1.00 -21.42
N VAL A 227 -9.26 -1.40 -22.06
CA VAL A 227 -10.28 -0.47 -22.59
C VAL A 227 -10.96 0.28 -21.46
N ILE A 228 -11.37 -0.44 -20.41
CA ILE A 228 -12.01 0.11 -19.21
C ILE A 228 -11.13 1.16 -18.55
N TYR A 229 -9.82 0.89 -18.41
CA TYR A 229 -8.86 1.85 -17.84
C TYR A 229 -8.81 3.19 -18.60
N GLY A 230 -9.01 3.16 -19.91
CA GLY A 230 -9.05 4.35 -20.77
C GLY A 230 -10.38 5.11 -20.79
N ILE A 231 -11.37 4.73 -19.98
CA ILE A 231 -12.69 5.39 -19.87
C ILE A 231 -12.72 6.19 -18.57
N GLU A 232 -12.86 7.54 -18.69
CA GLU A 232 -12.88 8.44 -17.52
C GLU A 232 -14.07 8.19 -16.59
N ASP A 233 -15.29 8.06 -17.17
CA ASP A 233 -16.55 7.91 -16.43
C ASP A 233 -17.16 6.52 -16.67
N PHE A 234 -16.40 5.46 -16.33
CA PHE A 234 -16.87 4.09 -16.53
C PHE A 234 -18.00 3.75 -15.56
N ASP A 235 -19.18 3.40 -16.13
CA ASP A 235 -20.41 3.09 -15.40
C ASP A 235 -20.52 1.64 -14.89
N GLY A 236 -19.47 0.83 -15.12
CA GLY A 236 -19.42 -0.58 -14.70
C GLY A 236 -19.85 -1.58 -15.79
N ASP A 237 -20.33 -1.11 -16.97
CA ASP A 237 -20.74 -1.94 -18.08
C ASP A 237 -19.98 -1.58 -19.36
N ILE A 238 -19.20 -2.54 -19.91
CA ILE A 238 -18.47 -2.35 -21.16
C ILE A 238 -19.39 -2.55 -22.36
N LYS A 239 -19.55 -1.50 -23.18
CA LYS A 239 -20.48 -1.48 -24.31
C LYS A 239 -19.72 -1.57 -25.64
N LYS A 240 -20.39 -2.01 -26.70
CA LYS A 240 -19.80 -2.15 -28.06
C LYS A 240 -19.14 -0.87 -28.58
N HIS A 241 -19.65 0.31 -28.22
CA HIS A 241 -19.04 1.57 -28.63
C HIS A 241 -17.70 1.81 -27.91
N HIS A 242 -17.52 1.38 -26.65
CA HIS A 242 -16.24 1.45 -25.95
C HIS A 242 -15.15 0.65 -26.66
N LEU A 243 -15.49 -0.57 -27.14
CA LEU A 243 -14.55 -1.43 -27.88
C LEU A 243 -14.16 -0.86 -29.27
N ARG A 244 -14.94 0.09 -29.79
CA ARG A 244 -14.68 0.73 -31.09
C ARG A 244 -14.04 2.11 -30.97
N ASN A 245 -14.09 2.72 -29.81
CA ASN A 245 -13.50 4.03 -29.56
C ASN A 245 -11.96 3.91 -29.55
N ASN A 246 -11.30 4.68 -30.41
CA ASN A 246 -9.85 4.62 -30.54
C ASN A 246 -9.18 5.48 -29.45
N THR A 247 -8.93 4.88 -28.30
CA THR A 247 -8.11 5.45 -27.23
C THR A 247 -6.75 4.76 -27.18
N PRO A 248 -5.70 5.37 -26.61
CA PRO A 248 -4.39 4.74 -26.49
C PRO A 248 -4.41 3.39 -25.74
N PHE A 249 -5.38 3.18 -24.85
CA PHE A 249 -5.54 1.96 -24.08
C PHE A 249 -6.42 0.91 -24.74
N ASN A 250 -7.05 1.22 -25.87
CA ASN A 250 -7.95 0.27 -26.53
C ASN A 250 -7.15 -0.76 -27.35
N THR A 251 -6.95 -1.94 -26.77
CA THR A 251 -6.24 -3.06 -27.39
C THR A 251 -7.07 -3.83 -28.43
N TYR A 252 -8.30 -3.42 -28.73
CA TYR A 252 -9.07 -3.89 -29.89
C TYR A 252 -8.74 -3.10 -31.15
N THR A 253 -8.46 -1.80 -31.01
CA THR A 253 -8.17 -0.90 -32.14
C THR A 253 -6.68 -0.66 -32.34
N ASN A 254 -5.88 -0.79 -31.28
CA ASN A 254 -4.44 -0.65 -31.29
C ASN A 254 -3.79 -2.01 -31.07
N LYS A 255 -2.73 -2.30 -31.85
CA LYS A 255 -1.90 -3.49 -31.70
C LYS A 255 -0.77 -3.21 -30.70
N GLY A 256 -0.28 -4.27 -30.07
CA GLY A 256 0.79 -4.16 -29.06
C GLY A 256 0.25 -3.92 -27.65
N LEU A 257 1.16 -3.61 -26.75
CA LEU A 257 0.83 -3.28 -25.36
C LEU A 257 0.25 -1.85 -25.26
N PRO A 258 -0.60 -1.56 -24.28
CA PRO A 258 -0.99 -0.19 -23.97
C PRO A 258 0.22 0.65 -23.53
N PRO A 259 0.14 2.00 -23.59
CA PRO A 259 1.30 2.88 -23.40
C PRO A 259 1.88 2.88 -21.98
N MET A 260 1.11 2.41 -21.01
CA MET A 260 1.52 2.34 -19.60
C MET A 260 0.72 1.25 -18.86
N PRO A 261 1.13 0.84 -17.65
CA PRO A 261 0.37 -0.09 -16.83
C PRO A 261 -1.05 0.40 -16.55
N ILE A 262 -1.98 -0.52 -16.37
CA ILE A 262 -3.40 -0.23 -16.07
C ILE A 262 -3.80 -0.55 -14.62
N SER A 263 -2.86 -1.05 -13.85
CA SER A 263 -3.02 -1.39 -12.44
C SER A 263 -1.66 -1.67 -11.79
N ASN A 264 -1.63 -1.79 -10.48
CA ASN A 264 -0.47 -2.22 -9.72
C ASN A 264 -0.41 -3.75 -9.66
N PRO A 265 0.52 -4.41 -10.37
CA PRO A 265 0.60 -5.87 -10.42
C PRO A 265 1.30 -6.44 -9.20
N SER A 266 0.91 -7.65 -8.81
CA SER A 266 1.59 -8.48 -7.81
C SER A 266 2.95 -9.00 -8.31
N GLU A 267 3.80 -9.44 -7.37
CA GLU A 267 5.06 -10.14 -7.73
C GLU A 267 4.79 -11.36 -8.62
N SER A 268 3.67 -12.08 -8.39
CA SER A 268 3.31 -13.25 -9.19
C SER A 268 3.03 -12.91 -10.65
N ALA A 269 2.39 -11.78 -10.92
CA ALA A 269 2.12 -11.30 -12.27
C ALA A 269 3.41 -10.85 -12.98
N ILE A 270 4.31 -10.12 -12.29
CA ILE A 270 5.62 -9.72 -12.86
C ILE A 270 6.45 -10.95 -13.18
N ARG A 271 6.52 -11.93 -12.28
CA ARG A 271 7.21 -13.19 -12.50
C ARG A 271 6.65 -13.96 -13.69
N ALA A 272 5.34 -14.06 -13.81
CA ALA A 272 4.68 -14.73 -14.93
C ALA A 272 4.94 -14.03 -16.27
N ALA A 273 4.95 -12.70 -16.27
CA ALA A 273 5.32 -11.90 -17.45
C ALA A 273 6.76 -12.15 -17.90
N SER A 274 7.70 -12.39 -16.94
CA SER A 274 9.13 -12.64 -17.24
C SER A 274 9.43 -14.10 -17.60
N ASP A 275 8.56 -15.03 -17.25
CA ASP A 275 8.72 -16.47 -17.47
C ASP A 275 7.36 -17.11 -17.82
N PRO A 276 6.80 -16.80 -19.02
CA PRO A 276 5.52 -17.31 -19.48
C PRO A 276 5.58 -18.79 -19.84
N ASP A 277 4.42 -19.47 -19.77
CA ASP A 277 4.29 -20.82 -20.32
C ASP A 277 4.39 -20.78 -21.86
N ILE A 278 5.10 -21.77 -22.43
CA ILE A 278 5.26 -21.92 -23.88
C ILE A 278 4.19 -22.88 -24.39
N HIS A 279 3.30 -22.37 -25.25
CA HIS A 279 2.21 -23.10 -25.88
C HIS A 279 1.75 -22.37 -27.15
N SER A 280 0.78 -22.96 -27.88
CA SER A 280 0.22 -22.43 -29.13
C SER A 280 -1.10 -21.64 -28.96
N PHE A 281 -1.64 -21.56 -27.75
CA PHE A 281 -2.93 -20.89 -27.51
C PHE A 281 -2.89 -19.40 -27.90
N LEU A 282 -3.97 -18.97 -28.55
CA LEU A 282 -4.20 -17.58 -28.97
C LEU A 282 -5.44 -16.96 -28.29
N TYR A 283 -6.31 -17.78 -27.71
CA TYR A 283 -7.58 -17.35 -27.13
C TYR A 283 -7.77 -17.99 -25.77
N PHE A 284 -8.49 -17.29 -24.88
CA PHE A 284 -8.99 -17.81 -23.62
C PHE A 284 -10.38 -17.25 -23.34
N VAL A 285 -11.21 -18.00 -22.60
CA VAL A 285 -12.54 -17.59 -22.14
C VAL A 285 -12.75 -18.13 -20.73
N ALA A 286 -13.29 -17.32 -19.85
CA ALA A 286 -13.57 -17.72 -18.48
C ALA A 286 -14.57 -18.88 -18.43
N LYS A 287 -14.27 -19.94 -17.68
CA LYS A 287 -15.20 -21.02 -17.29
C LYS A 287 -15.80 -20.73 -15.92
N ASP A 288 -15.01 -20.19 -15.02
CA ASP A 288 -15.42 -19.69 -13.72
C ASP A 288 -14.48 -18.53 -13.29
N ARG A 289 -14.50 -18.18 -11.99
CA ARG A 289 -13.77 -17.03 -11.47
C ARG A 289 -12.24 -17.09 -11.67
N CYS A 290 -11.64 -18.28 -11.64
CA CYS A 290 -10.18 -18.48 -11.66
C CYS A 290 -9.75 -19.62 -12.60
N ASP A 291 -10.57 -20.00 -13.55
CA ASP A 291 -10.27 -21.04 -14.53
C ASP A 291 -10.74 -20.61 -15.92
N HIS A 292 -9.86 -20.69 -16.90
CA HIS A 292 -10.13 -20.36 -18.29
C HIS A 292 -10.01 -21.59 -19.19
N HIS A 293 -10.79 -21.59 -20.27
CA HIS A 293 -10.58 -22.48 -21.39
C HIS A 293 -9.69 -21.78 -22.40
N PHE A 294 -8.62 -22.47 -22.83
CA PHE A 294 -7.65 -21.95 -23.80
C PHE A 294 -7.85 -22.66 -25.14
N SER A 295 -7.73 -21.90 -26.25
CA SER A 295 -7.91 -22.38 -27.62
C SER A 295 -6.81 -21.87 -28.53
N GLU A 296 -6.46 -22.65 -29.54
CA GLU A 296 -5.47 -22.28 -30.57
C GLU A 296 -6.12 -21.53 -31.74
N THR A 297 -7.35 -21.92 -32.08
CA THR A 297 -8.09 -21.37 -33.23
C THR A 297 -9.30 -20.56 -32.78
N TYR A 298 -9.71 -19.62 -33.66
CA TYR A 298 -10.92 -18.83 -33.41
C TYR A 298 -12.20 -19.66 -33.40
N ASP A 299 -12.24 -20.75 -34.20
CA ASP A 299 -13.41 -21.64 -34.22
C ASP A 299 -13.58 -22.41 -32.91
N GLU A 300 -12.48 -22.95 -32.37
CA GLU A 300 -12.48 -23.55 -31.02
C GLU A 300 -12.92 -22.54 -29.96
N HIS A 301 -12.43 -21.31 -30.04
CA HIS A 301 -12.81 -20.25 -29.11
C HIS A 301 -14.31 -19.93 -29.18
N LYS A 302 -14.92 -19.85 -30.38
CA LYS A 302 -16.38 -19.66 -30.54
C LYS A 302 -17.19 -20.78 -29.91
N GLU A 303 -16.73 -22.03 -30.03
CA GLU A 303 -17.38 -23.17 -29.39
C GLU A 303 -17.24 -23.10 -27.85
N ALA A 304 -16.08 -22.69 -27.36
CA ALA A 304 -15.86 -22.47 -25.93
C ALA A 304 -16.76 -21.35 -25.36
N ILE A 305 -16.89 -20.22 -26.08
CA ILE A 305 -17.84 -19.15 -25.69
C ILE A 305 -19.26 -19.68 -25.56
N LYS A 306 -19.77 -20.39 -26.55
CA LYS A 306 -21.14 -20.97 -26.50
C LYS A 306 -21.33 -21.92 -25.32
N LYS A 307 -20.25 -22.58 -24.87
CA LYS A 307 -20.31 -23.56 -23.80
C LYS A 307 -20.22 -22.94 -22.40
N TYR A 308 -19.49 -21.84 -22.25
CA TYR A 308 -19.12 -21.30 -20.93
C TYR A 308 -19.71 -19.91 -20.65
N GLN A 309 -20.21 -19.21 -21.68
CA GLN A 309 -20.89 -17.91 -21.59
C GLN A 309 -22.29 -17.99 -22.21
#